data_9264a845f5d011a6e1b6a1621f2283f1
#
_entry.id   9264a845f5d011a6e1b6a1621f2283f1
#
_cell.length_a   1.000
_cell.length_b   1.000
_cell.length_c   1.000
_cell.angle_alpha   90.00
_cell.angle_beta   90.00
_cell.angle_gamma   90.00
#
_symmetry.space_group_name_H-M   'P 1'
#
loop_
_entity.id
_entity.type
_entity.pdbx_description
1 polymer ?
#
loop_
_entity_poly.entity_id
_entity_poly.type
_entity_poly.pdbx_seq_one_letter_code
_entity_poly.pdbx_strand_id
1 'polypeptide(L)'
;MRTFLTKLLFKLPASILIRWSGKDQIEKGYRKLDSGFQYLLKLMDDMGVKLDTTKPGAELRKEFEEGRSLVTLPIPSGIRTADHIVKSNGAEIRVREYAPESIGNIYPAVVYFHGGGWVIGSIETHEAFTGFLATELKAKIFSVDYRLAPEHPYPIPLADCEAAFNWVKDLSLIHI
;
A
#
# COMPACT_ATOMS: atom_id res chain seq x y z
N MET A 1 10.63 -18.42 -2.54
CA MET A 1 11.29 -18.63 -3.86
C MET A 1 10.83 -17.60 -4.91
N ARG A 2 9.52 -17.38 -5.13
CA ARG A 2 8.99 -16.38 -6.11
C ARG A 2 9.47 -14.95 -5.84
N THR A 3 9.38 -14.47 -4.60
CA THR A 3 9.78 -13.10 -4.20
C THR A 3 11.28 -12.83 -4.40
N PHE A 4 12.12 -13.85 -4.24
CA PHE A 4 13.56 -13.73 -4.46
C PHE A 4 13.89 -13.57 -5.96
N LEU A 5 13.23 -14.34 -6.80
CA LEU A 5 13.37 -14.22 -8.27
C LEU A 5 12.93 -12.84 -8.76
N THR A 6 11.81 -12.30 -8.24
CA THR A 6 11.32 -10.96 -8.59
C THR A 6 12.33 -9.88 -8.22
N LYS A 7 12.89 -9.95 -7.00
CA LYS A 7 13.95 -9.00 -6.57
C LYS A 7 15.21 -9.07 -7.44
N LEU A 8 15.59 -10.27 -7.87
CA LEU A 8 16.77 -10.46 -8.74
C LEU A 8 16.49 -9.90 -10.14
N LEU A 9 15.29 -10.09 -10.63
CA LEU A 9 14.85 -9.64 -11.95
C LEU A 9 14.98 -8.11 -12.09
N PHE A 10 14.52 -7.36 -11.09
CA PHE A 10 14.60 -5.89 -11.10
C PHE A 10 16.02 -5.31 -10.86
N LYS A 11 17.02 -6.17 -10.59
CA LYS A 11 18.43 -5.81 -10.56
C LYS A 11 19.13 -5.96 -11.90
N LEU A 12 18.45 -6.48 -12.92
CA LEU A 12 19.02 -6.62 -14.25
C LEU A 12 19.23 -5.23 -14.90
N PRO A 13 20.24 -5.11 -15.80
CA PRO A 13 20.46 -3.90 -16.56
C PRO A 13 19.21 -3.43 -17.31
N ALA A 14 18.97 -2.13 -17.34
CA ALA A 14 17.81 -1.51 -18.00
C ALA A 14 17.61 -2.00 -19.44
N SER A 15 18.71 -2.17 -20.20
CA SER A 15 18.66 -2.66 -21.57
C SER A 15 18.07 -4.06 -21.72
N ILE A 16 18.30 -4.94 -20.74
CA ILE A 16 17.71 -6.28 -20.71
C ILE A 16 16.21 -6.20 -20.43
N LEU A 17 15.81 -5.43 -19.42
CA LEU A 17 14.41 -5.26 -19.05
C LEU A 17 13.59 -4.62 -20.17
N ILE A 18 14.14 -3.63 -20.86
CA ILE A 18 13.50 -2.99 -22.01
C ILE A 18 13.35 -4.02 -23.14
N ARG A 19 14.41 -4.76 -23.47
CA ARG A 19 14.34 -5.81 -24.49
C ARG A 19 13.28 -6.87 -24.16
N TRP A 20 13.20 -7.29 -22.92
CA TRP A 20 12.21 -8.28 -22.47
C TRP A 20 10.79 -7.72 -22.40
N SER A 21 10.62 -6.40 -22.28
CA SER A 21 9.30 -5.78 -22.38
C SER A 21 8.70 -5.86 -23.79
N GLY A 22 9.52 -6.21 -24.79
CA GLY A 22 9.07 -6.34 -26.19
C GLY A 22 8.73 -5.02 -26.88
N LYS A 23 9.09 -3.90 -26.25
CA LYS A 23 8.85 -2.55 -26.77
C LYS A 23 10.08 -1.70 -26.54
N ASP A 24 10.26 -0.67 -27.36
CA ASP A 24 11.24 0.38 -27.10
C ASP A 24 10.95 1.11 -25.77
N GLN A 25 11.96 1.80 -25.26
CA GLN A 25 11.80 2.60 -24.05
C GLN A 25 10.62 3.56 -24.21
N ILE A 26 9.63 3.45 -23.32
CA ILE A 26 8.46 4.31 -23.34
C ILE A 26 8.86 5.70 -22.82
N GLU A 27 8.70 6.71 -23.68
CA GLU A 27 9.02 8.11 -23.39
C GLU A 27 7.81 9.01 -23.65
N LYS A 28 7.64 10.03 -22.83
CA LYS A 28 6.63 11.08 -23.03
C LYS A 28 7.23 12.45 -22.68
N GLY A 29 7.59 13.20 -23.72
CA GLY A 29 8.36 14.43 -23.56
C GLY A 29 9.73 14.12 -22.97
N TYR A 30 10.09 14.76 -21.87
CA TYR A 30 11.37 14.53 -21.16
C TYR A 30 11.34 13.37 -20.17
N ARG A 31 10.20 12.69 -20.02
CA ARG A 31 10.03 11.61 -19.05
C ARG A 31 10.22 10.26 -19.71
N LYS A 32 10.98 9.38 -19.03
CA LYS A 32 11.14 7.99 -19.41
C LYS A 32 10.49 7.10 -18.36
N LEU A 33 9.76 6.08 -18.80
CA LEU A 33 9.24 5.08 -17.89
C LEU A 33 10.41 4.25 -17.35
N ASP A 34 10.46 4.03 -16.05
CA ASP A 34 11.47 3.14 -15.48
C ASP A 34 11.42 1.76 -16.15
N SER A 35 12.59 1.21 -16.48
CA SER A 35 12.70 -0.05 -17.22
C SER A 35 12.13 -1.25 -16.47
N GLY A 36 12.25 -1.26 -15.15
CA GLY A 36 11.64 -2.28 -14.29
C GLY A 36 10.12 -2.19 -14.33
N PHE A 37 9.57 -0.98 -14.23
CA PHE A 37 8.13 -0.75 -14.39
C PHE A 37 7.63 -1.13 -15.78
N GLN A 38 8.36 -0.78 -16.84
CA GLN A 38 7.97 -1.16 -18.20
C GLN A 38 7.88 -2.69 -18.35
N TYR A 39 8.85 -3.41 -17.79
CA TYR A 39 8.84 -4.86 -17.81
C TYR A 39 7.75 -5.46 -16.90
N LEU A 40 7.51 -4.87 -15.73
CA LEU A 40 6.41 -5.27 -14.85
C LEU A 40 5.05 -5.17 -15.54
N LEU A 41 4.78 -4.07 -16.24
CA LEU A 41 3.54 -3.89 -17.01
C LEU A 41 3.37 -4.98 -18.08
N LYS A 42 4.47 -5.36 -18.76
CA LYS A 42 4.45 -6.48 -19.71
C LYS A 42 4.12 -7.80 -19.02
N LEU A 43 4.75 -8.09 -17.88
CA LEU A 43 4.45 -9.31 -17.12
C LEU A 43 2.98 -9.36 -16.67
N MET A 44 2.46 -8.24 -16.19
CA MET A 44 1.04 -8.15 -15.79
C MET A 44 0.11 -8.42 -16.96
N ASP A 45 0.41 -7.88 -18.14
CA ASP A 45 -0.37 -8.09 -19.36
C ASP A 45 -0.29 -9.57 -19.83
N ASP A 46 0.90 -10.17 -19.81
CA ASP A 46 1.11 -11.60 -20.15
C ASP A 46 0.37 -12.55 -19.19
N MET A 47 0.28 -12.17 -17.92
CA MET A 47 -0.43 -12.94 -16.90
C MET A 47 -1.93 -12.68 -16.89
N GLY A 48 -2.43 -11.80 -17.77
CA GLY A 48 -3.82 -11.40 -17.81
C GLY A 48 -4.29 -10.63 -16.59
N VAL A 49 -3.35 -10.03 -15.83
CA VAL A 49 -3.66 -9.21 -14.65
C VAL A 49 -4.25 -7.88 -15.11
N LYS A 50 -5.57 -7.82 -15.17
CA LYS A 50 -6.33 -6.61 -15.51
C LYS A 50 -7.33 -6.34 -14.42
N LEU A 51 -7.43 -5.08 -14.00
CA LEU A 51 -8.48 -4.65 -13.10
C LEU A 51 -9.75 -4.44 -13.93
N ASP A 52 -10.67 -5.39 -13.85
CA ASP A 52 -11.97 -5.30 -14.53
C ASP A 52 -12.96 -4.55 -13.65
N THR A 53 -13.03 -3.24 -13.82
CA THR A 53 -13.90 -2.35 -13.03
C THR A 53 -15.40 -2.56 -13.24
N THR A 54 -15.81 -3.47 -14.11
CA THR A 54 -17.23 -3.86 -14.28
C THR A 54 -17.67 -4.91 -13.26
N LYS A 55 -16.72 -5.55 -12.57
CA LYS A 55 -17.00 -6.56 -11.54
C LYS A 55 -17.53 -5.96 -10.24
N PRO A 56 -18.30 -6.73 -9.46
CA PRO A 56 -18.71 -6.34 -8.11
C PRO A 56 -17.49 -6.01 -7.22
N GLY A 57 -17.61 -5.01 -6.35
CA GLY A 57 -16.51 -4.54 -5.49
C GLY A 57 -15.86 -5.64 -4.64
N ALA A 58 -16.65 -6.57 -4.12
CA ALA A 58 -16.13 -7.70 -3.34
C ALA A 58 -15.25 -8.66 -4.18
N GLU A 59 -15.62 -8.89 -5.44
CA GLU A 59 -14.84 -9.71 -6.36
C GLU A 59 -13.53 -9.02 -6.75
N LEU A 60 -13.60 -7.71 -7.05
CA LEU A 60 -12.42 -6.89 -7.32
C LEU A 60 -11.43 -6.89 -6.15
N ARG A 61 -11.92 -6.79 -4.90
CA ARG A 61 -11.07 -6.85 -3.71
C ARG A 61 -10.35 -8.19 -3.62
N LYS A 62 -11.08 -9.29 -3.81
CA LYS A 62 -10.52 -10.65 -3.79
C LYS A 62 -9.41 -10.82 -4.85
N GLU A 63 -9.69 -10.43 -6.09
CA GLU A 63 -8.70 -10.50 -7.17
C GLU A 63 -7.46 -9.63 -6.89
N PHE A 64 -7.67 -8.43 -6.34
CA PHE A 64 -6.59 -7.53 -5.97
C PHE A 64 -5.71 -8.12 -4.87
N GLU A 65 -6.31 -8.72 -3.83
CA GLU A 65 -5.59 -9.40 -2.75
C GLU A 65 -4.81 -10.63 -3.24
N GLU A 66 -5.42 -11.43 -4.12
CA GLU A 66 -4.75 -12.59 -4.72
C GLU A 66 -3.58 -12.16 -5.62
N GLY A 67 -3.80 -11.13 -6.45
CA GLY A 67 -2.78 -10.58 -7.35
C GLY A 67 -1.58 -9.99 -6.59
N ARG A 68 -1.80 -9.38 -5.43
CA ARG A 68 -0.74 -8.83 -4.61
C ARG A 68 0.30 -9.87 -4.19
N SER A 69 -0.10 -11.14 -4.00
CA SER A 69 0.80 -12.22 -3.59
C SER A 69 1.98 -12.42 -4.53
N LEU A 70 1.88 -11.95 -5.77
CA LEU A 70 2.92 -12.04 -6.80
C LEU A 70 4.05 -11.02 -6.57
N VAL A 71 3.73 -9.88 -5.96
CA VAL A 71 4.65 -8.73 -5.80
C VAL A 71 4.84 -8.30 -4.34
N THR A 72 4.25 -9.02 -3.38
CA THR A 72 4.36 -8.67 -1.96
C THR A 72 5.81 -8.77 -1.48
N LEU A 73 6.31 -7.68 -0.95
CA LEU A 73 7.53 -7.63 -0.17
C LEU A 73 7.21 -7.80 1.31
N PRO A 74 8.08 -8.42 2.10
CA PRO A 74 7.89 -8.46 3.55
C PRO A 74 8.04 -7.06 4.14
N ILE A 75 7.42 -6.85 5.29
CA ILE A 75 7.69 -5.69 6.13
C ILE A 75 9.19 -5.65 6.42
N PRO A 76 9.86 -4.49 6.32
CA PRO A 76 11.29 -4.38 6.65
C PRO A 76 11.58 -4.86 8.07
N SER A 77 12.75 -5.47 8.27
CA SER A 77 13.22 -5.84 9.61
C SER A 77 13.39 -4.60 10.50
N GLY A 78 13.14 -4.76 11.80
CA GLY A 78 13.25 -3.66 12.75
C GLY A 78 11.98 -2.76 12.81
N ILE A 79 10.88 -3.20 12.20
CA ILE A 79 9.57 -2.57 12.35
C ILE A 79 8.67 -3.45 13.21
N ARG A 80 8.17 -2.89 14.30
CA ARG A 80 7.11 -3.50 15.13
C ARG A 80 5.75 -3.05 14.58
N THR A 81 4.77 -3.94 14.63
CA THR A 81 3.38 -3.63 14.28
C THR A 81 2.45 -3.85 15.46
N ALA A 82 1.42 -3.00 15.56
CA ALA A 82 0.34 -3.16 16.53
C ALA A 82 -0.99 -2.74 15.89
N ASP A 83 -2.03 -3.53 16.11
CA ASP A 83 -3.37 -3.19 15.64
C ASP A 83 -4.16 -2.50 16.75
N HIS A 84 -4.82 -1.41 16.40
CA HIS A 84 -5.69 -0.60 17.24
C HIS A 84 -7.09 -0.59 16.67
N ILE A 85 -8.10 -0.48 17.55
CA ILE A 85 -9.50 -0.34 17.16
C ILE A 85 -9.94 1.09 17.43
N VAL A 86 -10.44 1.75 16.42
CA VAL A 86 -10.94 3.12 16.46
C VAL A 86 -12.44 3.14 16.18
N LYS A 87 -13.20 3.85 16.99
CA LYS A 87 -14.66 3.99 16.79
C LYS A 87 -14.95 5.05 15.74
N SER A 88 -15.79 4.72 14.78
CA SER A 88 -16.25 5.61 13.72
C SER A 88 -17.73 5.38 13.44
N ASN A 89 -18.57 6.38 13.76
CA ASN A 89 -20.02 6.39 13.45
C ASN A 89 -20.75 5.07 13.80
N GLY A 90 -20.53 4.57 15.02
CA GLY A 90 -21.16 3.34 15.52
C GLY A 90 -20.54 2.04 15.01
N ALA A 91 -19.45 2.11 14.26
CA ALA A 91 -18.64 0.97 13.84
C ALA A 91 -17.24 1.04 14.44
N GLU A 92 -16.52 -0.06 14.34
CA GLU A 92 -15.11 -0.18 14.71
C GLU A 92 -14.28 -0.38 13.44
N ILE A 93 -13.21 0.40 13.30
CA ILE A 93 -12.25 0.29 12.20
C ILE A 93 -10.88 -0.05 12.76
N ARG A 94 -10.13 -0.84 12.03
CA ARG A 94 -8.77 -1.21 12.40
C ARG A 94 -7.77 -0.17 11.91
N VAL A 95 -6.81 0.18 12.76
CA VAL A 95 -5.67 1.02 12.42
C VAL A 95 -4.41 0.27 12.82
N ARG A 96 -3.52 0.01 11.87
CA ARG A 96 -2.23 -0.65 12.13
C ARG A 96 -1.13 0.37 12.27
N GLU A 97 -0.49 0.37 13.43
CA GLU A 97 0.73 1.11 13.70
C GLU A 97 1.94 0.33 13.18
N TYR A 98 2.84 1.01 12.49
CA TYR A 98 4.18 0.54 12.11
C TYR A 98 5.18 1.45 12.79
N ALA A 99 5.97 0.93 13.70
CA ALA A 99 6.93 1.69 14.48
C ALA A 99 8.35 1.09 14.36
N PRO A 100 9.38 1.88 14.01
CA PRO A 100 10.76 1.43 14.12
C PRO A 100 11.09 1.01 15.56
N GLU A 101 11.80 -0.11 15.75
CA GLU A 101 12.20 -0.58 17.07
C GLU A 101 13.10 0.41 17.81
N SER A 102 13.89 1.18 17.06
CA SER A 102 14.83 2.18 17.58
C SER A 102 14.26 3.60 17.60
N ILE A 103 12.92 3.76 17.62
CA ILE A 103 12.31 5.08 17.66
C ILE A 103 12.44 5.70 19.06
N GLY A 104 12.82 6.99 19.10
CA GLY A 104 12.91 7.74 20.36
C GLY A 104 11.56 8.10 20.96
N ASN A 105 11.59 8.86 22.06
CA ASN A 105 10.35 9.31 22.74
C ASN A 105 9.58 10.38 21.95
N ILE A 106 10.26 11.15 21.10
CA ILE A 106 9.66 12.16 20.22
C ILE A 106 9.88 11.69 18.79
N TYR A 107 8.80 11.50 18.06
CA TYR A 107 8.82 11.00 16.68
C TYR A 107 7.69 11.62 15.86
N PRO A 108 7.88 11.78 14.55
CA PRO A 108 6.80 12.14 13.65
C PRO A 108 5.76 11.01 13.56
N ALA A 109 4.50 11.38 13.40
CA ALA A 109 3.41 10.45 13.13
C ALA A 109 2.80 10.77 11.76
N VAL A 110 2.55 9.73 10.97
CA VAL A 110 1.92 9.84 9.66
C VAL A 110 0.69 8.94 9.64
N VAL A 111 -0.46 9.49 9.29
CA VAL A 111 -1.68 8.72 9.03
C VAL A 111 -1.71 8.37 7.55
N TYR A 112 -1.79 7.09 7.25
CA TYR A 112 -1.76 6.58 5.88
C TYR A 112 -3.12 6.02 5.49
N PHE A 113 -3.69 6.56 4.44
CA PHE A 113 -4.91 6.06 3.82
C PHE A 113 -4.53 5.40 2.49
N HIS A 114 -4.78 4.11 2.38
CA HIS A 114 -4.41 3.36 1.19
C HIS A 114 -5.20 3.80 -0.04
N GLY A 115 -4.61 3.61 -1.22
CA GLY A 115 -5.28 3.82 -2.50
C GLY A 115 -6.24 2.68 -2.85
N GLY A 116 -6.99 2.85 -3.94
CA GLY A 116 -7.91 1.82 -4.45
C GLY A 116 -9.30 2.34 -4.82
N GLY A 117 -9.43 3.66 -5.03
CA GLY A 117 -10.68 4.28 -5.49
C GLY A 117 -11.85 4.09 -4.52
N TRP A 118 -11.59 3.94 -3.23
CA TRP A 118 -12.59 3.67 -2.18
C TRP A 118 -13.28 2.31 -2.29
N VAL A 119 -12.85 1.45 -3.22
CA VAL A 119 -13.48 0.15 -3.53
C VAL A 119 -12.57 -1.02 -3.21
N ILE A 120 -11.27 -0.89 -3.42
CA ILE A 120 -10.26 -1.94 -3.20
C ILE A 120 -9.14 -1.44 -2.29
N GLY A 121 -8.31 -2.36 -1.85
CA GLY A 121 -7.18 -2.09 -0.96
C GLY A 121 -7.48 -2.43 0.49
N SER A 122 -6.43 -2.56 1.28
CA SER A 122 -6.46 -2.87 2.71
C SER A 122 -5.13 -2.47 3.34
N ILE A 123 -5.01 -2.60 4.65
CA ILE A 123 -3.74 -2.49 5.37
C ILE A 123 -2.74 -3.49 4.77
N GLU A 124 -3.17 -4.72 4.54
CA GLU A 124 -2.33 -5.82 4.06
C GLU A 124 -1.79 -5.55 2.65
N THR A 125 -2.56 -4.91 1.78
CA THR A 125 -2.09 -4.61 0.42
C THR A 125 -0.98 -3.56 0.38
N HIS A 126 -0.84 -2.76 1.44
CA HIS A 126 0.12 -1.67 1.52
C HIS A 126 1.16 -1.84 2.64
N GLU A 127 1.16 -2.97 3.36
CA GLU A 127 2.00 -3.17 4.55
C GLU A 127 3.51 -3.05 4.29
N ALA A 128 4.00 -3.55 3.15
CA ALA A 128 5.41 -3.41 2.81
C ALA A 128 5.81 -1.95 2.56
N PHE A 129 4.91 -1.20 1.92
CA PHE A 129 5.12 0.23 1.64
C PHE A 129 5.05 1.07 2.92
N THR A 130 4.06 0.81 3.79
CA THR A 130 3.95 1.52 5.07
C THR A 130 5.11 1.20 6.01
N GLY A 131 5.56 -0.06 6.05
CA GLY A 131 6.77 -0.44 6.76
C GLY A 131 8.04 0.23 6.22
N PHE A 132 8.16 0.32 4.90
CA PHE A 132 9.24 1.06 4.24
C PHE A 132 9.21 2.55 4.63
N LEU A 133 8.06 3.19 4.57
CA LEU A 133 7.89 4.59 5.01
C LEU A 133 8.30 4.78 6.47
N ALA A 134 7.91 3.87 7.37
CA ALA A 134 8.29 3.95 8.78
C ALA A 134 9.81 3.92 8.95
N THR A 135 10.51 3.09 8.18
CA THR A 135 11.97 2.98 8.19
C THR A 135 12.64 4.26 7.69
N GLU A 136 12.25 4.72 6.50
CA GLU A 136 12.90 5.86 5.83
C GLU A 136 12.64 7.19 6.53
N LEU A 137 11.42 7.38 7.01
CA LEU A 137 11.02 8.62 7.69
C LEU A 137 11.38 8.62 9.18
N LYS A 138 11.80 7.49 9.73
CA LYS A 138 11.98 7.30 11.19
C LYS A 138 10.75 7.79 11.96
N ALA A 139 9.58 7.37 11.49
CA ALA A 139 8.27 7.84 11.95
C ALA A 139 7.38 6.66 12.33
N LYS A 140 6.38 6.90 13.16
CA LYS A 140 5.25 5.97 13.28
C LYS A 140 4.28 6.19 12.14
N ILE A 141 3.91 5.11 11.44
CA ILE A 141 2.90 5.14 10.39
C ILE A 141 1.65 4.43 10.89
N PHE A 142 0.51 5.09 10.83
CA PHE A 142 -0.80 4.56 11.18
C PHE A 142 -1.59 4.32 9.90
N SER A 143 -1.65 3.06 9.47
CA SER A 143 -2.38 2.64 8.27
C SER A 143 -3.82 2.30 8.62
N VAL A 144 -4.76 2.92 7.95
CA VAL A 144 -6.20 2.87 8.27
C VAL A 144 -6.93 1.90 7.35
N ASP A 145 -7.68 0.97 7.94
CA ASP A 145 -8.56 0.03 7.24
C ASP A 145 -9.99 0.62 7.18
N TYR A 146 -10.12 1.70 6.44
CA TYR A 146 -11.41 2.37 6.30
C TYR A 146 -12.39 1.51 5.48
N ARG A 147 -13.69 1.57 5.81
CA ARG A 147 -14.74 0.82 5.12
C ARG A 147 -14.87 1.25 3.66
N LEU A 148 -15.16 0.29 2.79
CA LEU A 148 -15.10 0.46 1.34
C LEU A 148 -16.49 0.42 0.70
N ALA A 149 -16.65 1.13 -0.40
CA ALA A 149 -17.78 1.03 -1.30
C ALA A 149 -17.72 -0.29 -2.10
N PRO A 150 -18.84 -0.81 -2.60
CA PRO A 150 -20.20 -0.25 -2.53
C PRO A 150 -20.92 -0.49 -1.21
N GLU A 151 -20.42 -1.37 -0.33
CA GLU A 151 -21.10 -1.75 0.92
C GLU A 151 -21.20 -0.55 1.87
N HIS A 152 -20.23 0.32 1.83
CA HIS A 152 -20.17 1.55 2.62
C HIS A 152 -19.87 2.76 1.71
N PRO A 153 -20.90 3.30 1.04
CA PRO A 153 -20.70 4.42 0.11
C PRO A 153 -20.35 5.72 0.85
N TYR A 154 -19.95 6.72 0.08
CA TYR A 154 -19.75 8.08 0.60
C TYR A 154 -20.95 8.53 1.45
N PRO A 155 -20.75 9.17 2.63
CA PRO A 155 -19.49 9.66 3.16
C PRO A 155 -18.78 8.70 4.15
N ILE A 156 -19.18 7.43 4.27
CA ILE A 156 -18.69 6.51 5.31
C ILE A 156 -17.17 6.33 5.29
N PRO A 157 -16.51 6.04 4.15
CA PRO A 157 -15.06 5.89 4.11
C PRO A 157 -14.31 7.16 4.55
N LEU A 158 -14.84 8.33 4.17
CA LEU A 158 -14.25 9.61 4.57
C LEU A 158 -14.37 9.84 6.07
N ALA A 159 -15.54 9.53 6.66
CA ALA A 159 -15.76 9.66 8.09
C ALA A 159 -14.84 8.71 8.90
N ASP A 160 -14.54 7.52 8.38
CA ASP A 160 -13.59 6.58 8.98
C ASP A 160 -12.17 7.16 8.95
N CYS A 161 -11.75 7.74 7.83
CA CYS A 161 -10.46 8.41 7.72
C CYS A 161 -10.33 9.58 8.70
N GLU A 162 -11.38 10.39 8.83
CA GLU A 162 -11.41 11.51 9.77
C GLU A 162 -11.35 11.03 11.23
N ALA A 163 -12.10 10.01 11.58
CA ALA A 163 -12.08 9.41 12.92
C ALA A 163 -10.68 8.88 13.27
N ALA A 164 -10.03 8.16 12.35
CA ALA A 164 -8.69 7.66 12.56
C ALA A 164 -7.66 8.79 12.68
N PHE A 165 -7.75 9.83 11.86
CA PHE A 165 -6.89 10.99 11.93
C PHE A 165 -6.99 11.70 13.28
N ASN A 166 -8.21 11.94 13.76
CA ASN A 166 -8.44 12.58 15.05
C ASN A 166 -7.91 11.71 16.19
N TRP A 167 -8.14 10.39 16.14
CA TRP A 167 -7.60 9.46 17.13
C TRP A 167 -6.06 9.51 17.20
N VAL A 168 -5.35 9.50 16.06
CA VAL A 168 -3.88 9.61 16.02
C VAL A 168 -3.42 10.96 16.55
N LYS A 169 -4.11 12.04 16.19
CA LYS A 169 -3.84 13.39 16.71
C LYS A 169 -3.94 13.43 18.23
N ASP A 170 -4.99 12.83 18.80
CA ASP A 170 -5.19 12.80 20.25
C ASP A 170 -4.12 11.97 20.96
N LEU A 171 -3.67 10.85 20.36
CA LEU A 171 -2.52 10.09 20.87
C LEU A 171 -1.24 10.93 20.91
N SER A 172 -1.00 11.76 19.90
CA SER A 172 0.22 12.58 19.83
C SER A 172 0.19 13.75 20.79
N LEU A 173 -0.98 14.30 21.09
CA LEU A 173 -1.15 15.40 22.04
C LEU A 173 -1.01 14.97 23.51
N ILE A 174 -1.23 13.70 23.82
CA ILE A 174 -1.04 13.16 25.18
C ILE A 174 0.45 13.14 25.58
N HIS A 175 1.36 13.23 24.61
CA HIS A 175 2.81 13.19 24.83
C HIS A 175 3.51 14.55 24.68
N ILE A 176 2.76 15.61 24.42
CA ILE A 176 3.22 17.01 24.44
C ILE A 176 2.84 17.65 25.76
#